data_efce863d3ec6b1263db1a0bf537bcce1
#
_entry.id   efce863d3ec6b1263db1a0bf537bcce1
#
_cell.length_a   1.000
_cell.length_b   1.000
_cell.length_c   1.000
_cell.angle_alpha   90.00
_cell.angle_beta   90.00
_cell.angle_gamma   90.00
#
_symmetry.space_group_name_H-M   'P 1'
#
loop_
_entity.id
_entity.type
_entity.pdbx_description
1 polymer ?
#
loop_
_entity_poly.entity_id
_entity_poly.type
_entity_poly.pdbx_seq_one_letter_code
_entity_poly.pdbx_strand_id
1 'polypeptide(L)'
;MKLKPPTFGSKLVSSALIALFWFQSVNGFGWGNEGHEYVNRVAAEKIPAEMPRFFRRAIVELTYLGPEPDRWRSPSKYALKNAQEPDHYIDLERVAWLDPLPQGRYEFYRKLYEKRAATTDHPDDYLPEHVGLQPYITMEIFGRLKAAFREYRHLREVHQPTAPVEHAIVFYAGWLGHYVADGSQPLHTTIHYNGWVGPNPKSYTTEHGIHAKFESTYVAQNITAKDFTKFVHAPERVANPFADYVNYLRESNRQVENVYAIEKAGDFNGKGSPAAFEFTTHRLAAGSQMLLDLWYTAWLDSATSAETAPGSTAVPSTE
;
A
#
# COMPACT_ATOMS: atom_id res chain seq x y z
N MET A 1 -20.80 -85.02 5.32
CA MET A 1 -21.34 -83.81 5.92
C MET A 1 -20.47 -82.67 5.43
N LYS A 2 -20.90 -81.97 4.35
CA LYS A 2 -20.14 -80.87 3.71
C LYS A 2 -20.74 -79.50 4.15
N LEU A 3 -20.00 -78.75 4.88
CA LEU A 3 -20.37 -77.40 5.29
C LEU A 3 -20.13 -76.42 4.13
N LYS A 4 -21.17 -75.65 3.77
CA LYS A 4 -21.10 -74.54 2.83
C LYS A 4 -20.50 -73.27 3.52
N PRO A 5 -19.66 -72.51 2.86
CA PRO A 5 -19.20 -71.21 3.40
C PRO A 5 -20.27 -70.12 3.23
N PRO A 6 -20.30 -69.11 4.12
CA PRO A 6 -21.26 -68.01 4.02
C PRO A 6 -20.84 -67.01 2.97
N THR A 7 -21.83 -66.53 2.19
CA THR A 7 -21.72 -65.44 1.21
C THR A 7 -21.64 -64.09 1.93
N PHE A 8 -20.53 -63.39 1.75
CA PHE A 8 -20.38 -61.96 2.14
C PHE A 8 -21.06 -61.08 1.12
N GLY A 9 -22.15 -60.42 1.53
CA GLY A 9 -22.77 -59.38 0.75
C GLY A 9 -21.94 -58.10 0.80
N SER A 10 -21.50 -57.61 -0.36
CA SER A 10 -20.83 -56.35 -0.51
C SER A 10 -21.83 -55.19 -0.30
N LYS A 11 -21.73 -54.50 0.83
CA LYS A 11 -22.36 -53.21 1.01
C LYS A 11 -21.46 -52.15 0.34
N LEU A 12 -21.93 -51.58 -0.76
CA LEU A 12 -21.39 -50.37 -1.34
C LEU A 12 -21.57 -49.23 -0.34
N VAL A 13 -20.47 -48.80 0.29
CA VAL A 13 -20.40 -47.57 1.05
C VAL A 13 -20.11 -46.48 0.06
N SER A 14 -21.14 -45.70 -0.31
CA SER A 14 -20.98 -44.45 -1.05
C SER A 14 -20.25 -43.46 -0.16
N SER A 15 -18.96 -43.26 -0.38
CA SER A 15 -18.20 -42.19 0.23
C SER A 15 -18.58 -40.88 -0.46
N ALA A 16 -19.50 -40.14 0.14
CA ALA A 16 -19.72 -38.74 -0.23
C ALA A 16 -18.49 -37.92 0.17
N LEU A 17 -17.65 -37.57 -0.79
CA LEU A 17 -16.60 -36.55 -0.64
C LEU A 17 -17.29 -35.21 -0.43
N ILE A 18 -17.45 -34.81 0.83
CA ILE A 18 -17.75 -33.44 1.19
C ILE A 18 -16.46 -32.66 0.96
N ALA A 19 -16.39 -31.98 -0.18
CA ALA A 19 -15.39 -30.95 -0.40
C ALA A 19 -15.70 -29.79 0.55
N LEU A 20 -15.04 -29.79 1.72
CA LEU A 20 -14.95 -28.63 2.57
C LEU A 20 -14.13 -27.58 1.81
N PHE A 21 -14.82 -26.68 1.12
CA PHE A 21 -14.23 -25.40 0.75
C PHE A 21 -13.93 -24.65 2.06
N TRP A 22 -12.69 -24.69 2.45
CA TRP A 22 -12.16 -23.73 3.39
C TRP A 22 -12.25 -22.36 2.74
N PHE A 23 -13.32 -21.64 3.03
CA PHE A 23 -13.29 -20.19 2.93
C PHE A 23 -12.23 -19.73 3.95
N GLN A 24 -10.98 -19.64 3.52
CA GLN A 24 -10.04 -18.77 4.20
C GLN A 24 -10.66 -17.38 4.06
N SER A 25 -11.09 -16.80 5.18
CA SER A 25 -11.33 -15.38 5.27
C SER A 25 -10.03 -14.71 4.88
N VAL A 26 -9.95 -14.30 3.62
CA VAL A 26 -8.90 -13.42 3.13
C VAL A 26 -9.19 -12.10 3.84
N ASN A 27 -8.49 -11.86 4.95
CA ASN A 27 -8.39 -10.53 5.51
C ASN A 27 -7.59 -9.74 4.46
N GLY A 28 -8.28 -9.20 3.48
CA GLY A 28 -7.73 -8.32 2.47
C GLY A 28 -7.41 -6.99 3.14
N PHE A 29 -6.18 -6.59 3.05
CA PHE A 29 -5.70 -5.29 3.48
C PHE A 29 -4.84 -4.74 2.35
N GLY A 30 -5.18 -3.57 1.86
CA GLY A 30 -4.58 -2.96 0.68
C GLY A 30 -5.30 -3.38 -0.62
N TRP A 31 -4.78 -2.99 -1.77
CA TRP A 31 -5.33 -3.36 -3.09
C TRP A 31 -5.34 -4.89 -3.38
N GLY A 32 -5.33 -5.73 -2.36
CA GLY A 32 -5.11 -7.16 -2.50
C GLY A 32 -3.77 -7.49 -3.20
N ASN A 33 -3.42 -8.75 -3.32
CA ASN A 33 -2.16 -9.12 -3.99
C ASN A 33 -2.11 -8.58 -5.44
N GLU A 34 -3.19 -8.77 -6.19
CA GLU A 34 -3.26 -8.42 -7.61
C GLU A 34 -3.13 -6.91 -7.83
N GLY A 35 -3.80 -6.10 -7.04
CA GLY A 35 -3.75 -4.64 -7.20
C GLY A 35 -2.38 -4.06 -6.89
N HIS A 36 -1.71 -4.54 -5.83
CA HIS A 36 -0.33 -4.16 -5.52
C HIS A 36 0.66 -4.58 -6.60
N GLU A 37 0.51 -5.82 -7.12
CA GLU A 37 1.32 -6.29 -8.24
C GLU A 37 1.10 -5.43 -9.48
N TYR A 38 -0.15 -5.05 -9.78
CA TYR A 38 -0.47 -4.23 -10.94
C TYR A 38 0.09 -2.81 -10.84
N VAL A 39 -0.02 -2.18 -9.66
CA VAL A 39 0.55 -0.84 -9.42
C VAL A 39 2.06 -0.84 -9.63
N ASN A 40 2.76 -1.76 -8.99
CA ASN A 40 4.21 -1.87 -9.14
C ASN A 40 4.63 -2.20 -10.57
N ARG A 41 3.92 -3.11 -11.22
CA ARG A 41 4.19 -3.51 -12.60
C ARG A 41 4.05 -2.36 -13.58
N VAL A 42 2.92 -1.63 -13.50
CA VAL A 42 2.65 -0.51 -14.44
C VAL A 42 3.68 0.60 -14.24
N ALA A 43 4.03 0.93 -12.99
CA ALA A 43 5.12 1.86 -12.71
C ALA A 43 6.46 1.36 -13.29
N ALA A 44 6.79 0.07 -13.10
CA ALA A 44 8.03 -0.51 -13.60
C ALA A 44 8.13 -0.55 -15.13
N GLU A 45 7.03 -0.79 -15.83
CA GLU A 45 6.95 -0.76 -17.30
C GLU A 45 7.18 0.65 -17.89
N LYS A 46 7.02 1.70 -17.06
CA LYS A 46 7.16 3.12 -17.44
C LYS A 46 8.47 3.76 -16.98
N ILE A 47 9.38 3.01 -16.33
CA ILE A 47 10.68 3.53 -15.88
C ILE A 47 11.47 4.09 -17.09
N PRO A 48 11.88 5.37 -17.05
CA PRO A 48 12.48 6.04 -18.20
C PRO A 48 13.93 5.58 -18.46
N ALA A 49 14.43 5.84 -19.67
CA ALA A 49 15.72 5.33 -20.15
C ALA A 49 16.93 5.84 -19.36
N GLU A 50 16.84 7.03 -18.77
CA GLU A 50 17.87 7.67 -17.94
C GLU A 50 18.06 7.03 -16.56
N MET A 51 17.11 6.22 -16.09
CA MET A 51 17.28 5.42 -14.88
C MET A 51 18.15 4.18 -15.14
N PRO A 52 18.83 3.62 -14.12
CA PRO A 52 19.76 2.51 -14.29
C PRO A 52 19.15 1.30 -15.00
N ARG A 53 19.93 0.68 -15.90
CA ARG A 53 19.46 -0.46 -16.69
C ARG A 53 19.01 -1.65 -15.85
N PHE A 54 19.71 -1.94 -14.73
CA PHE A 54 19.33 -3.04 -13.84
C PHE A 54 17.92 -2.81 -13.28
N PHE A 55 17.61 -1.57 -12.87
CA PHE A 55 16.32 -1.20 -12.30
C PHE A 55 15.18 -1.34 -13.32
N ARG A 56 15.40 -0.89 -14.56
CA ARG A 56 14.44 -1.07 -15.66
C ARG A 56 14.19 -2.53 -16.04
N ARG A 57 15.10 -3.45 -15.70
CA ARG A 57 14.98 -4.88 -15.94
C ARG A 57 14.35 -5.66 -14.81
N ALA A 58 14.21 -5.04 -13.65
CA ALA A 58 13.71 -5.68 -12.44
C ALA A 58 12.16 -5.70 -12.36
N ILE A 59 11.46 -5.67 -13.50
CA ILE A 59 9.99 -5.59 -13.55
C ILE A 59 9.37 -6.75 -12.77
N VAL A 60 9.88 -7.96 -12.91
CA VAL A 60 9.34 -9.16 -12.25
C VAL A 60 9.49 -9.05 -10.73
N GLU A 61 10.67 -8.67 -10.27
CA GLU A 61 10.97 -8.52 -8.83
C GLU A 61 10.19 -7.36 -8.21
N LEU A 62 10.11 -6.22 -8.91
CA LEU A 62 9.32 -5.07 -8.46
C LEU A 62 7.84 -5.42 -8.35
N THR A 63 7.29 -6.16 -9.33
CA THR A 63 5.91 -6.66 -9.30
C THR A 63 5.70 -7.58 -8.10
N TYR A 64 6.56 -8.58 -7.90
CA TYR A 64 6.48 -9.53 -6.79
C TYR A 64 6.52 -8.87 -5.42
N LEU A 65 7.32 -7.80 -5.26
CA LEU A 65 7.49 -7.08 -4.01
C LEU A 65 6.33 -6.15 -3.67
N GLY A 66 5.42 -5.88 -4.61
CA GLY A 66 4.24 -5.05 -4.35
C GLY A 66 3.45 -5.48 -3.11
N PRO A 67 2.99 -6.73 -3.00
CA PRO A 67 2.24 -7.20 -1.84
C PRO A 67 3.13 -7.67 -0.66
N GLU A 68 4.44 -7.41 -0.65
CA GLU A 68 5.35 -7.97 0.38
C GLU A 68 4.96 -7.60 1.81
N PRO A 69 4.62 -6.33 2.17
CA PRO A 69 4.20 -5.97 3.52
C PRO A 69 2.95 -6.73 4.01
N ASP A 70 2.01 -7.04 3.14
CA ASP A 70 0.82 -7.83 3.51
C ASP A 70 1.17 -9.26 3.91
N ARG A 71 2.24 -9.84 3.34
CA ARG A 71 2.75 -11.16 3.74
C ARG A 71 3.27 -11.18 5.17
N TRP A 72 3.62 -10.00 5.72
CA TRP A 72 4.08 -9.86 7.11
C TRP A 72 2.93 -9.78 8.11
N ARG A 73 1.71 -9.52 7.65
CA ARG A 73 0.50 -9.34 8.47
C ARG A 73 -0.20 -10.65 8.84
N SER A 74 0.47 -11.79 8.65
CA SER A 74 -0.09 -13.09 9.02
C SER A 74 -0.46 -13.14 10.51
N PRO A 75 -1.65 -13.63 10.88
CA PRO A 75 -2.05 -13.82 12.28
C PRO A 75 -1.08 -14.69 13.09
N SER A 76 -0.34 -15.58 12.44
CA SER A 76 0.70 -16.40 13.08
C SER A 76 1.96 -15.59 13.46
N LYS A 77 2.08 -14.34 12.99
CA LYS A 77 3.19 -13.43 13.28
C LYS A 77 2.69 -12.18 14.01
N TYR A 78 1.96 -12.37 15.07
CA TYR A 78 1.24 -11.32 15.80
C TYR A 78 2.07 -10.07 16.11
N ALA A 79 3.30 -10.24 16.62
CA ALA A 79 4.19 -9.13 16.95
C ALA A 79 4.56 -8.28 15.72
N LEU A 80 4.86 -8.93 14.60
CA LEU A 80 5.19 -8.24 13.35
C LEU A 80 3.95 -7.57 12.74
N LYS A 81 2.80 -8.24 12.78
CA LYS A 81 1.53 -7.65 12.35
C LYS A 81 1.25 -6.36 13.11
N ASN A 82 1.27 -6.38 14.44
CA ASN A 82 0.99 -5.21 15.27
C ASN A 82 1.99 -4.06 15.04
N ALA A 83 3.27 -4.39 14.82
CA ALA A 83 4.30 -3.39 14.64
C ALA A 83 4.13 -2.58 13.34
N GLN A 84 3.57 -3.19 12.29
CA GLN A 84 3.54 -2.59 10.96
C GLN A 84 2.11 -2.34 10.42
N GLU A 85 1.06 -2.81 11.08
CA GLU A 85 -0.32 -2.58 10.64
C GLU A 85 -0.67 -1.09 10.48
N PRO A 86 -0.25 -0.18 11.41
CA PRO A 86 -0.49 1.26 11.25
C PRO A 86 0.23 1.91 10.06
N ASP A 87 1.22 1.25 9.49
CA ASP A 87 1.96 1.74 8.34
C ASP A 87 1.12 1.74 7.04
N HIS A 88 0.01 0.97 7.00
CA HIS A 88 -0.83 0.80 5.81
C HIS A 88 -1.87 1.89 5.60
N TYR A 89 -2.14 2.73 6.61
CA TYR A 89 -3.22 3.71 6.55
C TYR A 89 -2.92 5.01 7.29
N ILE A 90 -3.78 5.98 7.08
CA ILE A 90 -3.90 7.19 7.92
C ILE A 90 -5.36 7.65 7.94
N ASP A 91 -5.96 7.74 9.13
CA ASP A 91 -7.29 8.28 9.34
C ASP A 91 -7.24 9.82 9.32
N LEU A 92 -7.38 10.43 8.15
CA LEU A 92 -7.21 11.88 7.98
C LEU A 92 -8.21 12.70 8.79
N GLU A 93 -9.37 12.17 9.09
CA GLU A 93 -10.36 12.81 9.97
C GLU A 93 -9.81 12.98 11.40
N ARG A 94 -9.04 12.02 11.90
CA ARG A 94 -8.44 12.07 13.24
C ARG A 94 -7.33 13.11 13.38
N VAL A 95 -6.76 13.55 12.26
CA VAL A 95 -5.68 14.55 12.21
C VAL A 95 -6.05 15.85 11.52
N ALA A 96 -7.34 16.07 11.23
CA ALA A 96 -7.82 17.29 10.59
C ALA A 96 -7.48 18.59 11.38
N TRP A 97 -7.26 18.46 12.68
CA TRP A 97 -6.81 19.56 13.56
C TRP A 97 -5.31 19.87 13.43
N LEU A 98 -4.52 19.02 12.78
CA LEU A 98 -3.07 19.11 12.65
C LEU A 98 -2.69 19.31 11.17
N ASP A 99 -2.90 20.52 10.68
CA ASP A 99 -2.57 20.89 9.31
C ASP A 99 -1.64 22.10 9.27
N PRO A 100 -0.47 22.03 8.61
CA PRO A 100 0.09 20.87 7.92
C PRO A 100 0.57 19.77 8.90
N LEU A 101 0.57 18.52 8.41
CA LEU A 101 1.19 17.42 9.15
C LEU A 101 2.70 17.68 9.28
N PRO A 102 3.29 17.47 10.47
CA PRO A 102 4.73 17.61 10.65
C PRO A 102 5.48 16.54 9.84
N GLN A 103 6.61 16.89 9.25
CA GLN A 103 7.43 15.93 8.47
C GLN A 103 8.10 14.89 9.36
N GLY A 104 8.43 15.24 10.60
CA GLY A 104 9.11 14.35 11.53
C GLY A 104 8.14 13.38 12.22
N ARG A 105 8.38 12.05 12.09
CA ARG A 105 7.57 11.02 12.76
C ARG A 105 7.48 11.24 14.28
N TYR A 106 8.58 11.59 14.94
CA TYR A 106 8.58 11.82 16.40
C TYR A 106 7.83 13.08 16.81
N GLU A 107 7.87 14.13 15.99
CA GLU A 107 7.04 15.32 16.19
C GLU A 107 5.57 14.99 16.05
N PHE A 108 5.20 14.21 15.05
CA PHE A 108 3.83 13.73 14.86
C PHE A 108 3.35 12.95 16.09
N TYR A 109 4.13 11.99 16.62
CA TYR A 109 3.81 11.25 17.83
C TYR A 109 3.60 12.19 19.02
N ARG A 110 4.50 13.15 19.21
CA ARG A 110 4.39 14.14 20.29
C ARG A 110 3.08 14.91 20.18
N LYS A 111 2.71 15.37 18.98
CA LYS A 111 1.44 16.07 18.74
C LYS A 111 0.22 15.20 19.02
N LEU A 112 0.24 13.95 18.62
CA LEU A 112 -0.84 13.00 18.91
C LEU A 112 -1.01 12.78 20.42
N TYR A 113 0.07 12.55 21.17
CA TYR A 113 0.02 12.37 22.62
C TYR A 113 -0.40 13.64 23.35
N GLU A 114 0.01 14.83 22.91
CA GLU A 114 -0.47 16.12 23.40
C GLU A 114 -2.01 16.24 23.20
N LYS A 115 -2.49 15.91 22.01
CA LYS A 115 -3.92 15.93 21.69
C LYS A 115 -4.70 14.92 22.53
N ARG A 116 -4.19 13.70 22.63
CA ARG A 116 -4.76 12.63 23.46
C ARG A 116 -4.93 13.09 24.93
N ALA A 117 -3.88 13.68 25.51
CA ALA A 117 -3.92 14.16 26.89
C ALA A 117 -4.91 15.32 27.11
N ALA A 118 -5.19 16.10 26.09
CA ALA A 118 -6.15 17.21 26.12
C ALA A 118 -7.60 16.79 25.77
N THR A 119 -7.84 15.53 25.41
CA THR A 119 -9.13 15.02 24.96
C THR A 119 -9.74 14.12 26.04
N THR A 120 -10.99 14.37 26.42
CA THR A 120 -11.72 13.57 27.42
C THR A 120 -12.61 12.51 26.81
N ASP A 121 -13.11 12.76 25.62
CA ASP A 121 -13.96 11.85 24.87
C ASP A 121 -13.12 11.07 23.85
N HIS A 122 -13.11 9.75 23.97
CA HIS A 122 -12.33 8.85 23.10
C HIS A 122 -10.84 9.24 22.91
N PRO A 123 -10.06 9.45 24.01
CA PRO A 123 -8.66 9.89 23.90
C PRO A 123 -7.77 8.92 23.08
N ASP A 124 -8.08 7.63 23.13
CA ASP A 124 -7.32 6.61 22.42
C ASP A 124 -7.45 6.67 20.89
N ASP A 125 -8.41 7.44 20.38
CA ASP A 125 -8.52 7.74 18.96
C ASP A 125 -7.28 8.48 18.41
N TYR A 126 -6.49 9.08 19.29
CA TYR A 126 -5.27 9.80 18.95
C TYR A 126 -3.98 8.98 19.22
N LEU A 127 -4.10 7.70 19.51
CA LEU A 127 -2.92 6.83 19.55
C LEU A 127 -2.36 6.66 18.12
N PRO A 128 -1.02 6.67 17.93
CA PRO A 128 -0.42 6.51 16.61
C PRO A 128 -0.90 5.27 15.85
N GLU A 129 -1.09 4.15 16.57
CA GLU A 129 -1.61 2.90 16.03
C GLU A 129 -3.09 2.95 15.65
N HIS A 130 -3.86 3.93 16.11
CA HIS A 130 -5.25 4.15 15.72
C HIS A 130 -5.39 5.22 14.63
N VAL A 131 -4.45 6.14 14.56
CA VAL A 131 -4.43 7.20 13.53
C VAL A 131 -3.83 6.69 12.22
N GLY A 132 -2.82 5.83 12.32
CA GLY A 132 -2.04 5.38 11.18
C GLY A 132 -0.80 6.22 10.91
N LEU A 133 0.18 5.61 10.22
CA LEU A 133 1.54 6.12 10.06
C LEU A 133 2.01 6.13 8.60
N GLN A 134 1.13 5.85 7.67
CA GLN A 134 1.44 5.59 6.27
C GLN A 134 2.31 6.66 5.59
N PRO A 135 2.11 7.99 5.77
CA PRO A 135 2.99 8.98 5.14
C PRO A 135 4.43 8.92 5.67
N TYR A 136 4.63 8.51 6.92
CA TYR A 136 5.95 8.45 7.56
C TYR A 136 6.75 7.24 7.09
N ILE A 137 6.16 6.04 7.06
CA ILE A 137 6.83 4.86 6.55
C ILE A 137 7.18 5.02 5.07
N THR A 138 6.26 5.58 4.28
CA THR A 138 6.48 5.83 2.85
C THR A 138 7.70 6.72 2.64
N MET A 139 7.80 7.82 3.38
CA MET A 139 8.95 8.73 3.26
C MET A 139 10.25 8.15 3.81
N GLU A 140 10.19 7.29 4.83
CA GLU A 140 11.38 6.59 5.31
C GLU A 140 11.92 5.59 4.28
N ILE A 141 11.04 4.85 3.60
CA ILE A 141 11.47 3.93 2.53
C ILE A 141 11.97 4.72 1.32
N PHE A 142 11.31 5.81 0.95
CA PHE A 142 11.78 6.73 -0.07
C PHE A 142 13.20 7.26 0.24
N GLY A 143 13.46 7.64 1.50
CA GLY A 143 14.77 8.06 1.96
C GLY A 143 15.83 6.97 1.83
N ARG A 144 15.49 5.71 2.19
CA ARG A 144 16.37 4.53 2.01
C ARG A 144 16.67 4.29 0.54
N LEU A 145 15.65 4.38 -0.33
CA LEU A 145 15.82 4.22 -1.77
C LEU A 145 16.74 5.29 -2.35
N LYS A 146 16.55 6.56 -1.96
CA LYS A 146 17.44 7.67 -2.35
C LYS A 146 18.88 7.45 -1.90
N ALA A 147 19.07 7.00 -0.65
CA ALA A 147 20.40 6.68 -0.12
C ALA A 147 21.05 5.52 -0.87
N ALA A 148 20.31 4.46 -1.19
CA ALA A 148 20.82 3.32 -1.96
C ALA A 148 21.19 3.71 -3.40
N PHE A 149 20.42 4.58 -4.06
CA PHE A 149 20.81 5.12 -5.37
C PHE A 149 22.07 6.00 -5.28
N ARG A 150 22.27 6.75 -4.19
CA ARG A 150 23.51 7.52 -3.97
C ARG A 150 24.72 6.59 -3.84
N GLU A 151 24.60 5.53 -3.05
CA GLU A 151 25.63 4.52 -2.89
C GLU A 151 25.92 3.81 -4.23
N TYR A 152 24.89 3.48 -5.01
CA TYR A 152 25.08 2.92 -6.35
C TYR A 152 25.92 3.86 -7.25
N ARG A 153 25.66 5.17 -7.23
CA ARG A 153 26.43 6.16 -8.00
C ARG A 153 27.89 6.19 -7.54
N HIS A 154 28.10 6.22 -6.21
CA HIS A 154 29.44 6.21 -5.62
C HIS A 154 30.23 4.96 -6.02
N LEU A 155 29.67 3.77 -5.85
CA LEU A 155 30.33 2.51 -6.24
C LEU A 155 30.66 2.47 -7.73
N ARG A 156 29.80 3.02 -8.57
CA ARG A 156 30.06 3.15 -10.00
C ARG A 156 31.25 4.07 -10.29
N GLU A 157 31.33 5.19 -9.62
CA GLU A 157 32.40 6.18 -9.76
C GLU A 157 33.75 5.58 -9.35
N VAL A 158 33.80 4.86 -8.23
CA VAL A 158 35.02 4.22 -7.73
C VAL A 158 35.26 2.82 -8.29
N HIS A 159 34.51 2.42 -9.32
CA HIS A 159 34.65 1.12 -10.03
C HIS A 159 34.56 -0.11 -9.11
N GLN A 160 33.72 -0.03 -8.08
CA GLN A 160 33.43 -1.15 -7.19
C GLN A 160 32.17 -1.95 -7.63
N PRO A 161 32.04 -3.23 -7.23
CA PRO A 161 30.86 -4.04 -7.52
C PRO A 161 29.57 -3.41 -7.01
N THR A 162 28.54 -3.30 -7.88
CA THR A 162 27.25 -2.67 -7.57
C THR A 162 26.13 -3.67 -7.25
N ALA A 163 26.31 -4.96 -7.54
CA ALA A 163 25.24 -5.96 -7.39
C ALA A 163 24.56 -5.98 -6.00
N PRO A 164 25.27 -5.88 -4.86
CA PRO A 164 24.61 -5.85 -3.56
C PRO A 164 23.66 -4.65 -3.38
N VAL A 165 24.09 -3.45 -3.82
CA VAL A 165 23.25 -2.25 -3.69
C VAL A 165 22.12 -2.24 -4.72
N GLU A 166 22.29 -2.86 -5.89
CA GLU A 166 21.22 -3.04 -6.88
C GLU A 166 20.06 -3.86 -6.30
N HIS A 167 20.36 -4.96 -5.58
CA HIS A 167 19.34 -5.76 -4.88
C HIS A 167 18.62 -4.93 -3.79
N ALA A 168 19.35 -4.13 -3.01
CA ALA A 168 18.75 -3.26 -2.01
C ALA A 168 17.82 -2.20 -2.64
N ILE A 169 18.23 -1.59 -3.76
CA ILE A 169 17.41 -0.64 -4.51
C ILE A 169 16.10 -1.28 -4.97
N VAL A 170 16.16 -2.46 -5.59
CA VAL A 170 14.97 -3.17 -6.06
C VAL A 170 14.03 -3.51 -4.89
N PHE A 171 14.59 -3.98 -3.77
CA PHE A 171 13.81 -4.29 -2.57
C PHE A 171 13.11 -3.04 -2.00
N TYR A 172 13.84 -1.94 -1.79
CA TYR A 172 13.24 -0.70 -1.28
C TYR A 172 12.20 -0.12 -2.25
N ALA A 173 12.46 -0.18 -3.54
CA ALA A 173 11.54 0.32 -4.55
C ALA A 173 10.24 -0.50 -4.59
N GLY A 174 10.33 -1.82 -4.56
CA GLY A 174 9.16 -2.70 -4.53
C GLY A 174 8.35 -2.53 -3.25
N TRP A 175 9.03 -2.44 -2.10
CA TRP A 175 8.43 -2.18 -0.79
C TRP A 175 7.73 -0.82 -0.73
N LEU A 176 8.37 0.25 -1.24
CA LEU A 176 7.76 1.57 -1.36
C LEU A 176 6.42 1.52 -2.11
N GLY A 177 6.38 0.71 -3.18
CA GLY A 177 5.20 0.58 -4.02
C GLY A 177 3.97 0.08 -3.28
N HIS A 178 4.13 -0.75 -2.25
CA HIS A 178 3.03 -1.21 -1.43
C HIS A 178 2.28 -0.03 -0.78
N TYR A 179 3.00 0.77 0.02
CA TYR A 179 2.36 1.87 0.75
C TYR A 179 1.87 2.99 -0.16
N VAL A 180 2.54 3.19 -1.31
CA VAL A 180 2.05 4.14 -2.31
C VAL A 180 0.75 3.64 -2.96
N ALA A 181 0.63 2.34 -3.21
CA ALA A 181 -0.61 1.74 -3.68
C ALA A 181 -1.74 1.87 -2.65
N ASP A 182 -1.47 1.55 -1.37
CA ASP A 182 -2.41 1.79 -0.26
C ASP A 182 -2.89 3.24 -0.23
N GLY A 183 -1.97 4.19 -0.40
CA GLY A 183 -2.30 5.62 -0.45
C GLY A 183 -3.24 6.02 -1.59
N SER A 184 -3.34 5.24 -2.68
CA SER A 184 -4.31 5.47 -3.75
C SER A 184 -5.71 4.94 -3.44
N GLN A 185 -5.81 4.01 -2.50
CA GLN A 185 -7.05 3.36 -2.09
C GLN A 185 -7.76 4.24 -1.05
N PRO A 186 -8.94 4.80 -1.37
CA PRO A 186 -9.62 5.76 -0.49
C PRO A 186 -9.84 5.26 0.93
N LEU A 187 -10.15 3.97 1.09
CA LEU A 187 -10.46 3.40 2.40
C LEU A 187 -9.24 3.24 3.31
N HIS A 188 -8.00 3.45 2.81
CA HIS A 188 -6.79 3.54 3.62
C HIS A 188 -6.53 4.95 4.18
N THR A 189 -7.42 5.89 3.93
CA THR A 189 -7.23 7.30 4.32
C THR A 189 -8.31 7.83 5.27
N THR A 190 -9.14 6.94 5.84
CA THR A 190 -10.39 7.34 6.53
C THR A 190 -10.80 6.39 7.64
N ILE A 191 -11.46 6.95 8.67
CA ILE A 191 -12.16 6.15 9.70
C ILE A 191 -13.29 5.28 9.12
N HIS A 192 -13.79 5.58 7.93
CA HIS A 192 -14.82 4.80 7.23
C HIS A 192 -14.26 3.63 6.45
N TYR A 193 -13.12 3.09 6.85
CA TYR A 193 -12.39 2.10 6.07
C TYR A 193 -13.16 0.80 5.79
N ASN A 194 -14.07 0.37 6.67
CA ASN A 194 -14.78 -0.91 6.51
C ASN A 194 -16.21 -0.88 7.06
N GLY A 195 -17.01 0.03 6.59
CA GLY A 195 -18.34 0.38 7.05
C GLY A 195 -18.39 1.83 7.49
N TRP A 196 -19.49 2.54 7.19
CA TRP A 196 -19.64 3.95 7.52
C TRP A 196 -19.77 4.15 9.04
N VAL A 197 -19.01 5.08 9.61
CA VAL A 197 -18.96 5.39 11.04
C VAL A 197 -19.60 6.75 11.30
N GLY A 198 -20.41 6.87 12.37
CA GLY A 198 -21.04 8.13 12.77
C GLY A 198 -22.28 8.51 11.95
N PRO A 199 -22.63 9.82 11.85
CA PRO A 199 -23.81 10.28 11.13
C PRO A 199 -23.81 9.82 9.66
N ASN A 200 -24.91 9.21 9.22
CA ASN A 200 -25.02 8.58 7.90
C ASN A 200 -26.27 9.04 7.14
N PRO A 201 -26.37 10.33 6.77
CA PRO A 201 -27.56 10.86 6.08
C PRO A 201 -27.77 10.27 4.70
N LYS A 202 -26.71 9.74 4.07
CA LYS A 202 -26.77 9.10 2.75
C LYS A 202 -27.07 7.61 2.83
N SER A 203 -27.26 7.03 4.03
CA SER A 203 -27.53 5.61 4.24
C SER A 203 -26.53 4.69 3.52
N TYR A 204 -25.26 4.97 3.67
CA TYR A 204 -24.18 4.10 3.24
C TYR A 204 -24.13 2.84 4.09
N THR A 205 -23.52 1.76 3.58
CA THR A 205 -23.41 0.53 4.36
C THR A 205 -22.56 0.74 5.62
N THR A 206 -23.06 0.22 6.74
CA THR A 206 -22.32 0.10 8.00
C THR A 206 -21.76 -1.32 8.20
N GLU A 207 -22.09 -2.22 7.28
CA GLU A 207 -21.64 -3.60 7.27
C GLU A 207 -20.14 -3.68 6.96
N HIS A 208 -19.46 -4.54 7.71
CA HIS A 208 -18.06 -4.81 7.43
C HIS A 208 -17.91 -5.67 6.17
N GLY A 209 -16.90 -5.36 5.34
CA GLY A 209 -16.62 -6.13 4.12
C GLY A 209 -16.49 -5.28 2.86
N ILE A 210 -16.90 -4.01 2.87
CA ILE A 210 -16.76 -3.11 1.72
C ILE A 210 -15.30 -2.99 1.28
N HIS A 211 -14.38 -2.97 2.25
CA HIS A 211 -12.95 -2.87 2.01
C HIS A 211 -12.46 -4.02 1.13
N ALA A 212 -12.56 -5.26 1.63
CA ALA A 212 -12.15 -6.45 0.88
C ALA A 212 -12.92 -6.64 -0.44
N LYS A 213 -14.19 -6.24 -0.48
CA LYS A 213 -15.02 -6.31 -1.68
C LYS A 213 -14.47 -5.42 -2.80
N PHE A 214 -14.14 -4.16 -2.47
CA PHE A 214 -13.63 -3.19 -3.42
C PHE A 214 -12.23 -3.55 -3.89
N GLU A 215 -11.28 -3.68 -2.99
CA GLU A 215 -9.86 -3.77 -3.32
C GLU A 215 -9.39 -5.16 -3.76
N SER A 216 -9.98 -6.23 -3.18
CA SER A 216 -9.55 -7.59 -3.46
C SER A 216 -10.50 -8.27 -4.45
N THR A 217 -11.77 -8.44 -4.06
CA THR A 217 -12.70 -9.24 -4.86
C THR A 217 -12.97 -8.59 -6.22
N TYR A 218 -13.29 -7.29 -6.23
CA TYR A 218 -13.63 -6.59 -7.46
C TYR A 218 -12.42 -6.46 -8.39
N VAL A 219 -11.26 -6.08 -7.84
CA VAL A 219 -10.02 -5.95 -8.62
C VAL A 219 -9.61 -7.28 -9.25
N ALA A 220 -9.51 -8.35 -8.45
CA ALA A 220 -9.12 -9.67 -8.96
C ALA A 220 -10.05 -10.21 -10.07
N GLN A 221 -11.34 -9.88 -10.00
CA GLN A 221 -12.34 -10.36 -10.98
C GLN A 221 -12.42 -9.52 -12.25
N ASN A 222 -12.08 -8.22 -12.19
CA ASN A 222 -12.48 -7.29 -13.25
C ASN A 222 -11.34 -6.46 -13.83
N ILE A 223 -10.20 -6.33 -13.14
CA ILE A 223 -9.13 -5.39 -13.52
C ILE A 223 -7.85 -6.13 -13.89
N THR A 224 -7.16 -5.60 -14.88
CA THR A 224 -5.79 -6.00 -15.23
C THR A 224 -4.89 -4.77 -15.36
N ALA A 225 -3.58 -4.96 -15.29
CA ALA A 225 -2.61 -3.88 -15.47
C ALA A 225 -2.80 -3.10 -16.79
N LYS A 226 -3.23 -3.77 -17.86
CA LYS A 226 -3.45 -3.17 -19.19
C LYS A 226 -4.58 -2.14 -19.19
N ASP A 227 -5.57 -2.29 -18.32
CA ASP A 227 -6.77 -1.44 -18.33
C ASP A 227 -6.46 0.00 -17.94
N PHE A 228 -5.38 0.21 -17.15
CA PHE A 228 -5.02 1.54 -16.65
C PHE A 228 -3.61 2.04 -17.05
N THR A 229 -2.78 1.21 -17.69
CA THR A 229 -1.43 1.62 -18.16
C THR A 229 -1.45 2.89 -19.00
N LYS A 230 -2.52 3.13 -19.77
CA LYS A 230 -2.70 4.32 -20.62
C LYS A 230 -2.84 5.62 -19.82
N PHE A 231 -3.22 5.56 -18.55
CA PHE A 231 -3.40 6.72 -17.68
C PHE A 231 -2.13 7.07 -16.89
N VAL A 232 -1.08 6.25 -16.98
CA VAL A 232 0.22 6.53 -16.38
C VAL A 232 1.14 7.16 -17.41
N HIS A 233 1.63 8.35 -17.12
CA HIS A 233 2.46 9.19 -18.00
C HIS A 233 3.96 9.04 -17.69
N ALA A 234 4.80 9.79 -18.40
CA ALA A 234 6.21 9.90 -18.06
C ALA A 234 6.37 10.46 -16.64
N PRO A 235 7.40 10.01 -15.88
CA PRO A 235 7.56 10.48 -14.51
C PRO A 235 7.96 11.96 -14.45
N GLU A 236 7.50 12.61 -13.40
CA GLU A 236 7.89 13.96 -13.04
C GLU A 236 8.60 13.96 -11.67
N ARG A 237 9.54 14.91 -11.51
CA ARG A 237 10.21 15.08 -10.20
C ARG A 237 9.24 15.72 -9.21
N VAL A 238 9.01 15.03 -8.08
CA VAL A 238 8.23 15.53 -6.94
C VAL A 238 9.03 16.62 -6.23
N ALA A 239 8.48 17.82 -6.12
CA ALA A 239 9.20 18.97 -5.59
C ALA A 239 9.38 18.91 -4.05
N ASN A 240 8.32 18.52 -3.35
CA ASN A 240 8.31 18.32 -1.90
C ASN A 240 7.70 16.94 -1.58
N PRO A 241 8.51 15.86 -1.54
CA PRO A 241 8.00 14.50 -1.43
C PRO A 241 7.01 14.28 -0.27
N PHE A 242 7.26 14.84 0.92
CA PHE A 242 6.34 14.67 2.05
C PHE A 242 5.01 15.41 1.84
N ALA A 243 5.07 16.70 1.51
CA ALA A 243 3.87 17.51 1.36
C ALA A 243 3.02 17.05 0.16
N ASP A 244 3.67 16.72 -0.95
CA ASP A 244 2.99 16.25 -2.16
C ASP A 244 2.37 14.87 -1.93
N TYR A 245 3.04 13.99 -1.17
CA TYR A 245 2.49 12.71 -0.77
C TYR A 245 1.27 12.85 0.17
N VAL A 246 1.32 13.76 1.15
CA VAL A 246 0.15 14.07 1.99
C VAL A 246 -1.01 14.60 1.16
N ASN A 247 -0.75 15.44 0.17
CA ASN A 247 -1.79 15.92 -0.76
C ASN A 247 -2.39 14.79 -1.60
N TYR A 248 -1.57 13.84 -2.03
CA TYR A 248 -2.03 12.61 -2.71
C TYR A 248 -2.96 11.76 -1.83
N LEU A 249 -2.64 11.61 -0.53
CA LEU A 249 -3.53 10.93 0.42
C LEU A 249 -4.86 11.68 0.61
N ARG A 250 -4.81 13.00 0.70
CA ARG A 250 -6.02 13.84 0.79
C ARG A 250 -6.88 13.72 -0.47
N GLU A 251 -6.27 13.61 -1.65
CA GLU A 251 -7.01 13.39 -2.89
C GLU A 251 -7.71 12.03 -2.88
N SER A 252 -7.05 10.99 -2.34
CA SER A 252 -7.67 9.68 -2.13
C SER A 252 -8.83 9.75 -1.13
N ASN A 253 -8.66 10.48 -0.03
CA ASN A 253 -9.71 10.65 0.99
C ASN A 253 -10.97 11.32 0.43
N ARG A 254 -10.83 12.31 -0.47
CA ARG A 254 -11.99 12.92 -1.15
C ARG A 254 -12.80 11.92 -1.97
N GLN A 255 -12.26 10.75 -2.28
CA GLN A 255 -12.94 9.71 -3.05
C GLN A 255 -13.68 8.69 -2.17
N VAL A 256 -13.61 8.79 -0.85
CA VAL A 256 -14.26 7.85 0.08
C VAL A 256 -15.75 7.74 -0.18
N GLU A 257 -16.46 8.88 -0.29
CA GLU A 257 -17.89 8.87 -0.57
C GLU A 257 -18.23 8.25 -1.95
N ASN A 258 -17.34 8.37 -2.93
CA ASN A 258 -17.53 7.74 -4.23
C ASN A 258 -17.49 6.21 -4.13
N VAL A 259 -16.56 5.65 -3.30
CA VAL A 259 -16.52 4.22 -3.02
C VAL A 259 -17.86 3.75 -2.43
N TYR A 260 -18.37 4.47 -1.42
CA TYR A 260 -19.62 4.13 -0.77
C TYR A 260 -20.85 4.30 -1.68
N ALA A 261 -20.83 5.28 -2.57
CA ALA A 261 -21.91 5.48 -3.55
C ALA A 261 -21.97 4.33 -4.58
N ILE A 262 -20.80 3.90 -5.07
CA ILE A 262 -20.65 2.76 -5.98
C ILE A 262 -21.10 1.46 -5.29
N GLU A 263 -20.67 1.24 -4.03
CA GLU A 263 -21.12 0.09 -3.24
C GLU A 263 -22.62 0.07 -3.03
N LYS A 264 -23.21 1.21 -2.67
CA LYS A 264 -24.66 1.36 -2.46
C LYS A 264 -25.46 1.06 -3.73
N ALA A 265 -24.92 1.38 -4.90
CA ALA A 265 -25.52 1.03 -6.20
C ALA A 265 -25.39 -0.47 -6.52
N GLY A 266 -24.60 -1.24 -5.76
CA GLY A 266 -24.31 -2.65 -6.01
C GLY A 266 -23.26 -2.88 -7.10
N ASP A 267 -22.55 -1.83 -7.51
CA ASP A 267 -21.68 -1.81 -8.67
C ASP A 267 -20.32 -2.50 -8.45
N PHE A 268 -20.01 -2.93 -7.22
CA PHE A 268 -18.87 -3.83 -6.94
C PHE A 268 -19.24 -5.31 -6.97
N ASN A 269 -20.47 -5.69 -7.38
CA ASN A 269 -20.86 -7.09 -7.45
C ASN A 269 -20.60 -7.68 -8.84
N GLY A 270 -19.97 -8.85 -8.88
CA GLY A 270 -19.69 -9.58 -10.13
C GLY A 270 -18.84 -8.75 -11.10
N LYS A 271 -19.36 -8.49 -12.29
CA LYS A 271 -18.69 -7.66 -13.31
C LYS A 271 -18.72 -6.15 -13.00
N GLY A 272 -19.58 -5.74 -12.07
CA GLY A 272 -19.77 -4.33 -11.75
C GLY A 272 -20.34 -3.49 -12.87
N SER A 273 -20.20 -2.17 -12.73
CA SER A 273 -20.62 -1.18 -13.72
C SER A 273 -19.41 -0.53 -14.42
N PRO A 274 -19.62 0.14 -15.58
CA PRO A 274 -18.59 0.98 -16.18
C PRO A 274 -18.03 2.04 -15.22
N ALA A 275 -18.86 2.61 -14.35
CA ALA A 275 -18.44 3.62 -13.38
C ALA A 275 -17.50 3.02 -12.32
N ALA A 276 -17.80 1.82 -11.79
CA ALA A 276 -16.92 1.11 -10.86
C ALA A 276 -15.58 0.76 -11.52
N PHE A 277 -15.61 0.32 -12.78
CA PHE A 277 -14.40 0.00 -13.54
C PHE A 277 -13.53 1.24 -13.78
N GLU A 278 -14.11 2.33 -14.26
CA GLU A 278 -13.42 3.61 -14.48
C GLU A 278 -12.82 4.14 -13.18
N PHE A 279 -13.62 4.19 -12.11
CA PHE A 279 -13.16 4.63 -10.81
C PHE A 279 -11.95 3.82 -10.34
N THR A 280 -12.05 2.50 -10.36
CA THR A 280 -10.99 1.60 -9.87
C THR A 280 -9.71 1.74 -10.68
N THR A 281 -9.82 1.76 -12.02
CA THR A 281 -8.67 1.91 -12.90
C THR A 281 -7.95 3.25 -12.71
N HIS A 282 -8.69 4.33 -12.48
CA HIS A 282 -8.10 5.65 -12.17
C HIS A 282 -7.39 5.67 -10.80
N ARG A 283 -7.91 4.97 -9.79
CA ARG A 283 -7.21 4.88 -8.48
C ARG A 283 -5.91 4.08 -8.58
N LEU A 284 -5.92 2.94 -9.27
CA LEU A 284 -4.70 2.14 -9.52
C LEU A 284 -3.67 2.91 -10.36
N ALA A 285 -4.13 3.66 -11.37
CA ALA A 285 -3.27 4.52 -12.17
C ALA A 285 -2.62 5.62 -11.33
N ALA A 286 -3.38 6.25 -10.42
CA ALA A 286 -2.85 7.27 -9.51
C ALA A 286 -1.75 6.70 -8.60
N GLY A 287 -1.94 5.46 -8.10
CA GLY A 287 -0.90 4.74 -7.35
C GLY A 287 0.36 4.51 -8.17
N SER A 288 0.20 3.99 -9.40
CA SER A 288 1.34 3.74 -10.29
C SER A 288 2.08 5.01 -10.69
N GLN A 289 1.35 6.12 -10.93
CA GLN A 289 1.97 7.41 -11.27
C GLN A 289 2.79 7.95 -10.08
N MET A 290 2.20 8.03 -8.89
CA MET A 290 2.90 8.52 -7.70
C MET A 290 4.13 7.67 -7.38
N LEU A 291 4.03 6.35 -7.53
CA LEU A 291 5.16 5.45 -7.32
C LEU A 291 6.30 5.71 -8.33
N LEU A 292 5.97 5.84 -9.59
CA LEU A 292 6.93 6.13 -10.65
C LEU A 292 7.61 7.49 -10.43
N ASP A 293 6.86 8.51 -10.04
CA ASP A 293 7.37 9.86 -9.74
C ASP A 293 8.31 9.84 -8.53
N LEU A 294 7.98 9.07 -7.47
CA LEU A 294 8.87 8.92 -6.32
C LEU A 294 10.14 8.14 -6.64
N TRP A 295 10.07 7.06 -7.45
CA TRP A 295 11.28 6.35 -7.89
C TRP A 295 12.19 7.27 -8.71
N TYR A 296 11.61 8.02 -9.63
CA TYR A 296 12.34 8.96 -10.47
C TYR A 296 12.96 10.10 -9.64
N THR A 297 12.22 10.65 -8.69
CA THR A 297 12.70 11.66 -7.76
C THR A 297 13.85 11.14 -6.91
N ALA A 298 13.73 9.93 -6.35
CA ALA A 298 14.82 9.31 -5.59
C ALA A 298 16.10 9.15 -6.42
N TRP A 299 15.95 8.76 -7.69
CA TRP A 299 17.07 8.68 -8.62
C TRP A 299 17.71 10.05 -8.91
N LEU A 300 16.92 11.07 -9.23
CA LEU A 300 17.42 12.41 -9.51
C LEU A 300 18.11 13.02 -8.28
N ASP A 301 17.44 12.98 -7.13
CA ASP A 301 17.93 13.57 -5.89
C ASP A 301 19.12 12.81 -5.28
N SER A 302 19.36 11.58 -5.71
CA SER A 302 20.56 10.83 -5.32
C SER A 302 21.85 11.38 -5.92
N ALA A 303 21.76 12.23 -6.95
CA ALA A 303 22.91 12.85 -7.61
C ALA A 303 23.43 14.10 -6.87
N THR A 304 22.60 14.69 -6.00
CA THR A 304 22.98 15.88 -5.23
C THR A 304 23.73 15.47 -3.96
N SER A 305 24.77 16.23 -3.59
CA SER A 305 25.48 16.07 -2.30
C SER A 305 24.48 16.21 -1.15
N ALA A 306 24.79 15.56 -0.01
CA ALA A 306 23.89 15.46 1.15
C ALA A 306 23.17 16.77 1.46
N GLU A 307 21.83 16.68 1.63
CA GLU A 307 21.05 17.76 2.20
C GLU A 307 21.63 18.15 3.55
N THR A 308 22.12 19.38 3.67
CA THR A 308 22.35 19.97 4.98
C THR A 308 21.00 20.09 5.66
N ALA A 309 20.83 19.48 6.83
CA ALA A 309 19.61 19.62 7.62
C ALA A 309 19.30 21.12 7.80
N PRO A 310 18.06 21.58 7.67
CA PRO A 310 17.72 22.95 7.97
C PRO A 310 18.15 23.28 9.40
N GLY A 311 19.11 24.22 9.56
CA GLY A 311 19.64 24.63 10.86
C GLY A 311 20.90 23.89 11.36
N SER A 312 21.48 22.98 10.59
CA SER A 312 22.80 22.41 10.91
C SER A 312 23.90 23.37 10.47
N THR A 313 24.39 24.16 11.39
CA THR A 313 25.74 24.74 11.28
C THR A 313 26.71 23.55 11.32
N ALA A 314 27.46 23.37 10.24
CA ALA A 314 28.50 22.35 10.16
C ALA A 314 29.39 22.42 11.40
N VAL A 315 29.36 21.38 12.22
CA VAL A 315 30.38 21.21 13.26
C VAL A 315 31.64 20.79 12.50
N PRO A 316 32.78 21.52 12.62
CA PRO A 316 33.99 21.10 11.96
C PRO A 316 34.41 19.75 12.56
N SER A 317 34.68 18.78 11.71
CA SER A 317 35.33 17.53 12.12
C SER A 317 36.70 17.87 12.69
N THR A 318 36.87 17.78 14.00
CA THR A 318 38.19 17.69 14.63
C THR A 318 38.68 16.27 14.45
N GLU A 319 39.77 16.13 13.71
CA GLU A 319 40.60 14.93 13.58
C GLU A 319 40.99 14.32 14.95
#